data_97c64285ac663f3bdc4497e8b64da1b6
#
_entry.id   97c64285ac663f3bdc4497e8b64da1b6
#
_cell.length_a   1.000
_cell.length_b   1.000
_cell.length_c   1.000
_cell.angle_alpha   90.00
_cell.angle_beta   90.00
_cell.angle_gamma   90.00
#
_symmetry.space_group_name_H-M   'P 1'
#
loop_
_entity.id
_entity.type
_entity.pdbx_description
1 polymer ?
#
loop_
_entity_poly.entity_id
_entity_poly.type
_entity_poly.pdbx_seq_one_letter_code
_entity_poly.pdbx_strand_id
1 'polypeptide(L)'
;MRTRSMKVIDMAVHNVATIPAEKTITECARQMRSEHVGSLVIVDDNQRPVGMITDRDIAIQVVALGLDPNTTLVSDVMTTPVVTAKYNESMVVALARMREFGIRRLPIVNDDGELVGVISNSNLVEELSSLLEGLVRNIHSSKAREVALRSE
;
A
#
# COMPACT_ATOMS: atom_id res chain seq x y z
N MET A 1 20.44 -4.04 -24.14
CA MET A 1 19.63 -4.72 -23.13
C MET A 1 18.62 -3.71 -22.57
N ARG A 2 17.33 -3.91 -22.85
CA ARG A 2 16.32 -3.02 -22.27
C ARG A 2 16.07 -3.44 -20.82
N THR A 3 16.46 -2.59 -19.88
CA THR A 3 16.03 -2.74 -18.49
C THR A 3 14.50 -2.61 -18.44
N ARG A 4 13.82 -3.70 -18.10
CA ARG A 4 12.40 -3.61 -17.78
C ARG A 4 12.26 -2.71 -16.56
N SER A 5 11.65 -1.53 -16.73
CA SER A 5 11.29 -0.71 -15.59
C SER A 5 10.26 -1.48 -14.74
N MET A 6 10.47 -1.53 -13.44
CA MET A 6 9.57 -2.16 -12.50
C MET A 6 8.22 -1.43 -12.48
N LYS A 7 7.14 -2.18 -12.65
CA LYS A 7 5.77 -1.64 -12.60
C LYS A 7 5.22 -1.72 -11.20
N VAL A 8 4.32 -0.81 -10.86
CA VAL A 8 3.68 -0.76 -9.54
C VAL A 8 2.99 -2.07 -9.18
N ILE A 9 2.33 -2.72 -10.14
CA ILE A 9 1.61 -3.97 -9.89
C ILE A 9 2.53 -5.12 -9.45
N ASP A 10 3.79 -5.10 -9.87
CA ASP A 10 4.78 -6.13 -9.52
C ASP A 10 5.17 -6.08 -8.03
N MET A 11 5.00 -4.92 -7.40
CA MET A 11 5.35 -4.68 -6.00
C MET A 11 4.13 -4.53 -5.10
N ALA A 12 2.93 -4.63 -5.65
CA ALA A 12 1.69 -4.39 -4.93
C ALA A 12 1.25 -5.58 -4.10
N VAL A 13 0.57 -5.29 -3.00
CA VAL A 13 -0.26 -6.26 -2.29
C VAL A 13 -1.58 -6.37 -3.06
N HIS A 14 -1.95 -7.58 -3.48
CA HIS A 14 -3.14 -7.83 -4.31
C HIS A 14 -4.41 -8.10 -3.50
N ASN A 15 -4.27 -8.60 -2.27
CA ASN A 15 -5.40 -8.83 -1.38
C ASN A 15 -5.65 -7.59 -0.52
N VAL A 16 -6.36 -6.63 -1.08
CA VAL A 16 -6.59 -5.32 -0.46
C VAL A 16 -7.83 -5.36 0.43
N ALA A 17 -7.68 -4.90 1.68
CA ALA A 17 -8.80 -4.72 2.59
C ALA A 17 -9.62 -3.48 2.16
N THR A 18 -10.90 -3.67 1.88
CA THR A 18 -11.81 -2.62 1.40
C THR A 18 -13.04 -2.50 2.29
N ILE A 19 -13.68 -1.33 2.24
CA ILE A 19 -14.92 -1.07 2.97
C ILE A 19 -15.80 -0.09 2.15
N PRO A 20 -17.14 -0.26 2.16
CA PRO A 20 -18.04 0.74 1.59
C PRO A 20 -18.09 2.03 2.43
N ALA A 21 -18.38 3.14 1.78
CA ALA A 21 -18.40 4.46 2.41
C ALA A 21 -19.50 4.64 3.47
N GLU A 22 -20.60 3.92 3.35
CA GLU A 22 -21.78 4.00 4.23
C GLU A 22 -21.67 3.19 5.53
N LYS A 23 -20.58 2.46 5.72
CA LYS A 23 -20.32 1.75 6.99
C LYS A 23 -19.96 2.74 8.09
N THR A 24 -20.28 2.35 9.35
CA THR A 24 -19.93 3.15 10.53
C THR A 24 -18.45 3.01 10.88
N ILE A 25 -17.94 3.96 11.64
CA ILE A 25 -16.56 3.91 12.14
C ILE A 25 -16.37 2.69 13.06
N THR A 26 -17.38 2.31 13.83
CA THR A 26 -17.32 1.07 14.65
C THR A 26 -17.12 -0.16 13.77
N GLU A 27 -17.89 -0.28 12.69
CA GLU A 27 -17.72 -1.40 11.74
C GLU A 27 -16.36 -1.38 11.08
N CYS A 28 -15.87 -0.19 10.71
CA CYS A 28 -14.53 -0.01 10.15
C CYS A 28 -13.44 -0.47 11.12
N ALA A 29 -13.51 -0.02 12.37
CA ALA A 29 -12.54 -0.39 13.41
C ALA A 29 -12.55 -1.91 13.70
N ARG A 30 -13.72 -2.53 13.72
CA ARG A 30 -13.85 -3.98 13.89
C ARG A 30 -13.23 -4.75 12.73
N GLN A 31 -13.39 -4.26 11.51
CA GLN A 31 -12.77 -4.86 10.33
C GLN A 31 -11.24 -4.74 10.39
N MET A 32 -10.72 -3.58 10.74
CA MET A 32 -9.27 -3.38 10.95
C MET A 32 -8.71 -4.36 11.98
N ARG A 33 -9.41 -4.57 13.08
CA ARG A 33 -9.02 -5.52 14.11
C ARG A 33 -9.05 -6.95 13.61
N SER A 34 -10.09 -7.34 12.94
CA SER A 34 -10.31 -8.70 12.41
C SER A 34 -9.27 -9.06 11.34
N GLU A 35 -8.95 -8.15 10.46
CA GLU A 35 -8.00 -8.35 9.35
C GLU A 35 -6.56 -7.97 9.71
N HIS A 36 -6.32 -7.43 10.91
CA HIS A 36 -5.00 -6.98 11.38
C HIS A 36 -4.36 -5.94 10.45
N VAL A 37 -5.15 -4.98 10.01
CA VAL A 37 -4.70 -3.90 9.13
C VAL A 37 -4.97 -2.54 9.77
N GLY A 38 -4.12 -1.57 9.46
CA GLY A 38 -4.24 -0.19 9.94
C GLY A 38 -4.85 0.77 8.91
N SER A 39 -5.25 0.26 7.75
CA SER A 39 -5.87 1.07 6.70
C SER A 39 -6.81 0.25 5.86
N LEU A 40 -7.86 0.92 5.35
CA LEU A 40 -8.81 0.34 4.41
C LEU A 40 -8.96 1.28 3.22
N VAL A 41 -9.13 0.72 2.02
CA VAL A 41 -9.51 1.47 0.83
C VAL A 41 -11.03 1.47 0.75
N ILE A 42 -11.60 2.66 0.61
CA ILE A 42 -13.05 2.80 0.43
C ILE A 42 -13.35 2.67 -1.06
N VAL A 43 -14.22 1.74 -1.41
CA VAL A 43 -14.62 1.48 -2.79
C VAL A 43 -16.12 1.69 -2.99
N ASP A 44 -16.50 2.08 -4.19
CA ASP A 44 -17.90 2.17 -4.60
C ASP A 44 -18.43 0.79 -5.07
N ASP A 45 -19.68 0.75 -5.55
CA ASP A 45 -20.32 -0.48 -6.02
C ASP A 45 -19.62 -1.09 -7.26
N ASN A 46 -18.82 -0.30 -7.96
CA ASN A 46 -18.04 -0.73 -9.13
C ASN A 46 -16.59 -1.08 -8.77
N GLN A 47 -16.27 -1.22 -7.48
CA GLN A 47 -14.93 -1.54 -6.98
C GLN A 47 -13.89 -0.47 -7.30
N ARG A 48 -14.32 0.76 -7.51
CA ARG A 48 -13.43 1.91 -7.74
C ARG A 48 -13.09 2.57 -6.41
N PRO A 49 -11.80 2.85 -6.14
CA PRO A 49 -11.42 3.55 -4.92
C PRO A 49 -11.96 4.98 -4.92
N VAL A 50 -12.60 5.35 -3.82
CA VAL A 50 -13.17 6.69 -3.60
C VAL A 50 -12.54 7.42 -2.42
N GLY A 51 -11.82 6.70 -1.57
CA GLY A 51 -11.13 7.28 -0.42
C GLY A 51 -10.26 6.27 0.30
N MET A 52 -9.57 6.74 1.31
CA MET A 52 -8.80 5.90 2.24
C MET A 52 -9.07 6.32 3.67
N ILE A 53 -9.03 5.36 4.59
CA ILE A 53 -9.14 5.61 6.02
C ILE A 53 -8.09 4.79 6.77
N THR A 54 -7.49 5.42 7.78
CA THR A 54 -6.48 4.77 8.64
C THR A 54 -6.96 4.73 10.08
N ASP A 55 -6.32 3.89 10.90
CA ASP A 55 -6.52 3.83 12.34
C ASP A 55 -6.19 5.18 13.01
N ARG A 56 -5.18 5.89 12.49
CA ARG A 56 -4.85 7.26 12.94
C ARG A 56 -6.00 8.23 12.66
N ASP A 57 -6.66 8.15 11.51
CA ASP A 57 -7.83 8.97 11.18
C ASP A 57 -8.95 8.77 12.21
N ILE A 58 -9.19 7.53 12.60
CA ILE A 58 -10.20 7.20 13.61
C ILE A 58 -9.85 7.82 14.97
N ALA A 59 -8.59 7.68 15.39
CA ALA A 59 -8.13 8.24 16.65
C ALA A 59 -8.25 9.77 16.68
N ILE A 60 -7.86 10.45 15.63
CA ILE A 60 -7.77 11.93 15.58
C ILE A 60 -9.10 12.57 15.21
N GLN A 61 -9.84 12.00 14.24
CA GLN A 61 -11.03 12.61 13.70
C GLN A 61 -12.34 12.13 14.37
N VAL A 62 -12.30 11.08 15.14
CA VAL A 62 -13.46 10.51 15.82
C VAL A 62 -13.29 10.54 17.33
N VAL A 63 -12.28 9.83 17.85
CA VAL A 63 -12.06 9.71 19.29
C VAL A 63 -11.68 11.06 19.91
N ALA A 64 -10.70 11.75 19.36
CA ALA A 64 -10.23 13.04 19.88
C ALA A 64 -11.29 14.14 19.81
N LEU A 65 -12.19 14.08 18.83
CA LEU A 65 -13.30 15.04 18.69
C LEU A 65 -14.57 14.65 19.45
N GLY A 66 -14.55 13.51 20.13
CA GLY A 66 -15.70 13.02 20.90
C GLY A 66 -16.90 12.62 20.06
N LEU A 67 -16.69 12.27 18.79
CA LEU A 67 -17.77 11.81 17.93
C LEU A 67 -18.16 10.37 18.27
N ASP A 68 -19.46 10.06 18.07
CA ASP A 68 -19.94 8.69 18.28
C ASP A 68 -19.56 7.80 17.09
N PRO A 69 -18.69 6.79 17.27
CA PRO A 69 -18.28 5.92 16.18
C PRO A 69 -19.42 5.05 15.63
N ASN A 70 -20.51 4.88 16.39
CA ASN A 70 -21.67 4.08 15.96
C ASN A 70 -22.58 4.83 15.01
N THR A 71 -22.46 6.15 14.94
CA THR A 71 -23.29 7.00 14.07
C THR A 71 -22.48 7.80 13.04
N THR A 72 -21.17 7.91 13.25
CA THR A 72 -20.26 8.54 12.29
C THR A 72 -19.94 7.53 11.18
N LEU A 73 -20.07 7.95 9.94
CA LEU A 73 -19.82 7.09 8.77
C LEU A 73 -18.38 7.21 8.29
N VAL A 74 -17.92 6.16 7.64
CA VAL A 74 -16.59 6.14 6.97
C VAL A 74 -16.47 7.32 6.01
N SER A 75 -17.52 7.62 5.25
CA SER A 75 -17.56 8.76 4.32
C SER A 75 -17.33 10.12 4.99
N ASP A 76 -17.65 10.26 6.29
CA ASP A 76 -17.46 11.49 7.03
C ASP A 76 -16.00 11.73 7.43
N VAL A 77 -15.20 10.68 7.44
CA VAL A 77 -13.81 10.67 7.99
C VAL A 77 -12.75 10.39 6.94
N MET A 78 -13.08 9.62 5.90
CA MET A 78 -12.13 9.20 4.87
C MET A 78 -11.43 10.39 4.19
N THR A 79 -10.20 10.18 3.76
CA THR A 79 -9.46 11.14 2.92
C THR A 79 -9.94 11.03 1.48
N THR A 80 -10.40 12.15 0.91
CA THR A 80 -10.84 12.27 -0.48
C THR A 80 -10.33 13.58 -1.08
N PRO A 81 -10.17 13.66 -2.42
CA PRO A 81 -10.14 12.54 -3.36
C PRO A 81 -8.97 11.60 -3.09
N VAL A 82 -9.11 10.35 -3.50
CA VAL A 82 -8.04 9.36 -3.35
C VAL A 82 -7.03 9.52 -4.50
N VAL A 83 -5.76 9.52 -4.16
CA VAL A 83 -4.67 9.49 -5.14
C VAL A 83 -4.39 8.03 -5.50
N THR A 84 -4.36 7.72 -6.78
CA THR A 84 -4.16 6.35 -7.29
C THR A 84 -3.02 6.28 -8.30
N ALA A 85 -2.58 5.06 -8.60
CA ALA A 85 -1.70 4.77 -9.72
C ALA A 85 -2.36 3.73 -10.61
N LYS A 86 -2.06 3.77 -11.91
CA LYS A 86 -2.43 2.70 -12.83
C LYS A 86 -1.46 1.53 -12.70
N TYR A 87 -1.97 0.31 -12.88
CA TYR A 87 -1.22 -0.93 -12.69
C TYR A 87 0.08 -1.01 -13.51
N ASN A 88 0.13 -0.36 -14.67
CA ASN A 88 1.27 -0.38 -15.59
C ASN A 88 2.21 0.83 -15.44
N GLU A 89 1.95 1.73 -14.51
CA GLU A 89 2.87 2.84 -14.23
C GLU A 89 4.17 2.33 -13.61
N SER A 90 5.26 3.06 -13.84
CA SER A 90 6.55 2.71 -13.25
C SER A 90 6.57 3.03 -11.74
N MET A 91 7.35 2.24 -10.99
CA MET A 91 7.56 2.50 -9.57
C MET A 91 8.19 3.86 -9.30
N VAL A 92 9.06 4.34 -10.18
CA VAL A 92 9.70 5.65 -10.05
C VAL A 92 8.66 6.77 -10.06
N VAL A 93 7.71 6.71 -11.01
CA VAL A 93 6.61 7.67 -11.12
C VAL A 93 5.68 7.60 -9.90
N ALA A 94 5.34 6.39 -9.46
CA ALA A 94 4.48 6.19 -8.29
C ALA A 94 5.13 6.73 -7.01
N LEU A 95 6.41 6.49 -6.79
CA LEU A 95 7.16 7.02 -5.64
C LEU A 95 7.21 8.55 -5.65
N ALA A 96 7.41 9.14 -6.82
CA ALA A 96 7.38 10.60 -6.97
C ALA A 96 5.99 11.17 -6.61
N ARG A 97 4.93 10.49 -7.02
CA ARG A 97 3.55 10.88 -6.69
C ARG A 97 3.28 10.79 -5.19
N MET A 98 3.72 9.70 -4.56
CA MET A 98 3.59 9.53 -3.10
C MET A 98 4.31 10.65 -2.34
N ARG A 99 5.49 11.03 -2.80
CA ARG A 99 6.26 12.14 -2.20
C ARG A 99 5.58 13.48 -2.41
N GLU A 100 5.06 13.74 -3.61
CA GLU A 100 4.37 15.00 -3.95
C GLU A 100 3.14 15.22 -3.07
N PHE A 101 2.33 14.18 -2.86
CA PHE A 101 1.10 14.26 -2.06
C PHE A 101 1.32 13.94 -0.57
N GLY A 102 2.54 13.59 -0.16
CA GLY A 102 2.85 13.27 1.23
C GLY A 102 2.11 12.03 1.74
N ILE A 103 1.88 11.05 0.90
CA ILE A 103 1.14 9.83 1.21
C ILE A 103 2.08 8.62 1.31
N ARG A 104 1.71 7.65 2.14
CA ARG A 104 2.49 6.44 2.40
C ARG A 104 1.90 5.20 1.72
N ARG A 105 0.71 5.30 1.19
CA ARG A 105 -0.02 4.22 0.51
C ARG A 105 -0.65 4.76 -0.75
N LEU A 106 -0.65 3.93 -1.78
CA LEU A 106 -1.16 4.30 -3.08
C LEU A 106 -1.97 3.14 -3.65
N PRO A 107 -3.31 3.27 -3.71
CA PRO A 107 -4.15 2.29 -4.38
C PRO A 107 -3.83 2.22 -5.87
N ILE A 108 -3.86 1.02 -6.41
CA ILE A 108 -3.57 0.74 -7.82
C ILE A 108 -4.85 0.31 -8.50
N VAL A 109 -5.10 0.88 -9.66
CA VAL A 109 -6.30 0.61 -10.46
C VAL A 109 -5.93 0.06 -11.84
N ASN A 110 -6.87 -0.69 -12.43
CA ASN A 110 -6.80 -1.12 -13.82
C ASN A 110 -7.32 -0.02 -14.76
N ASP A 111 -7.44 -0.33 -16.05
CA ASP A 111 -7.90 0.63 -17.05
C ASP A 111 -9.36 1.07 -16.85
N ASP A 112 -10.17 0.27 -16.18
CA ASP A 112 -11.56 0.58 -15.84
C ASP A 112 -11.67 1.38 -14.52
N GLY A 113 -10.56 1.66 -13.87
CA GLY A 113 -10.54 2.36 -12.59
C GLY A 113 -10.82 1.48 -11.38
N GLU A 114 -10.90 0.17 -11.58
CA GLU A 114 -11.14 -0.79 -10.51
C GLU A 114 -9.88 -1.07 -9.70
N LEU A 115 -10.05 -1.22 -8.39
CA LEU A 115 -8.95 -1.50 -7.47
C LEU A 115 -8.35 -2.90 -7.72
N VAL A 116 -7.05 -2.97 -7.97
CA VAL A 116 -6.32 -4.22 -8.21
C VAL A 116 -5.18 -4.45 -7.23
N GLY A 117 -4.81 -3.47 -6.43
CA GLY A 117 -3.74 -3.60 -5.45
C GLY A 117 -3.48 -2.32 -4.69
N VAL A 118 -2.57 -2.39 -3.74
CA VAL A 118 -2.05 -1.23 -2.99
C VAL A 118 -0.55 -1.38 -2.84
N ILE A 119 0.19 -0.31 -3.02
CA ILE A 119 1.59 -0.22 -2.61
C ILE A 119 1.69 0.64 -1.36
N SER A 120 2.61 0.28 -0.46
CA SER A 120 2.92 1.08 0.72
C SER A 120 4.43 1.22 0.88
N ASN A 121 4.87 2.29 1.54
CA ASN A 121 6.28 2.48 1.85
C ASN A 121 6.86 1.29 2.63
N SER A 122 6.10 0.73 3.57
CA SER A 122 6.53 -0.43 4.36
C SER A 122 6.80 -1.65 3.50
N ASN A 123 5.88 -1.98 2.59
CA ASN A 123 6.06 -3.10 1.66
C ASN A 123 7.27 -2.90 0.76
N LEU A 124 7.48 -1.67 0.27
CA LEU A 124 8.62 -1.35 -0.59
C LEU A 124 9.95 -1.49 0.15
N VAL A 125 10.01 -1.04 1.39
CA VAL A 125 11.22 -1.18 2.23
C VAL A 125 11.53 -2.66 2.49
N GLU A 126 10.53 -3.48 2.80
CA GLU A 126 10.69 -4.92 2.99
C GLU A 126 11.23 -5.61 1.73
N GLU A 127 10.66 -5.32 0.58
CA GLU A 127 11.09 -5.88 -0.71
C GLU A 127 12.52 -5.46 -1.05
N LEU A 128 12.85 -4.19 -0.89
CA LEU A 128 14.19 -3.67 -1.11
C LEU A 128 15.21 -4.29 -0.17
N SER A 129 14.84 -4.47 1.11
CA SER A 129 15.69 -5.12 2.10
C SER A 129 15.99 -6.58 1.73
N SER A 130 14.98 -7.32 1.28
CA SER A 130 15.12 -8.71 0.84
C SER A 130 16.03 -8.82 -0.37
N LEU A 131 15.86 -7.93 -1.36
CA LEU A 131 16.71 -7.88 -2.55
C LEU A 131 18.16 -7.56 -2.19
N LEU A 132 18.37 -6.59 -1.29
CA LEU A 132 19.69 -6.21 -0.83
C LEU A 132 20.39 -7.34 -0.07
N GLU A 133 19.69 -8.04 0.82
CA GLU A 133 20.21 -9.22 1.52
C GLU A 133 20.63 -10.32 0.54
N GLY A 134 19.80 -10.61 -0.46
CA GLY A 134 20.10 -11.58 -1.51
C GLY A 134 21.36 -11.21 -2.28
N LEU A 135 21.51 -9.94 -2.63
CA LEU A 135 22.69 -9.43 -3.33
C LEU A 135 23.95 -9.57 -2.47
N VAL A 136 23.87 -9.21 -1.19
CA VAL A 136 25.00 -9.34 -0.24
C VAL A 136 25.44 -10.81 -0.12
N ARG A 137 24.48 -11.74 0.02
CA ARG A 137 24.78 -13.20 0.06
C ARG A 137 25.45 -13.67 -1.20
N ASN A 138 25.00 -13.23 -2.37
CA ASN A 138 25.60 -13.60 -3.66
C ASN A 138 27.03 -13.09 -3.78
N ILE A 139 27.33 -11.89 -3.32
CA ILE A 139 28.67 -11.32 -3.30
C ILE A 139 29.59 -12.17 -2.42
N HIS A 140 29.17 -12.52 -1.21
CA HIS A 140 29.95 -13.37 -0.29
C HIS A 140 30.18 -14.76 -0.87
N SER A 141 29.17 -15.39 -1.45
CA SER A 141 29.30 -16.71 -2.10
C SER A 141 30.26 -16.67 -3.29
N SER A 142 30.21 -15.65 -4.11
CA SER A 142 31.11 -15.45 -5.25
C SER A 142 32.55 -15.29 -4.79
N LYS A 143 32.81 -14.50 -3.77
CA LYS A 143 34.18 -14.35 -3.18
C LYS A 143 34.70 -15.63 -2.60
N ALA A 144 33.91 -16.42 -1.90
CA ALA A 144 34.29 -17.71 -1.35
C ALA A 144 34.67 -18.67 -2.44
N ARG A 145 33.94 -18.73 -3.56
CA ARG A 145 34.25 -19.56 -4.72
C ARG A 145 35.56 -19.17 -5.39
N GLU A 146 35.77 -17.87 -5.58
CA GLU A 146 37.02 -17.36 -6.18
C GLU A 146 38.25 -17.73 -5.33
N VAL A 147 38.14 -17.59 -4.03
CA VAL A 147 39.22 -17.97 -3.10
C VAL A 147 39.49 -19.48 -3.18
N ALA A 148 38.46 -20.31 -3.17
CA ALA A 148 38.59 -21.78 -3.29
C ALA A 148 39.27 -22.18 -4.60
N LEU A 149 38.90 -21.56 -5.73
CA LEU A 149 39.48 -21.83 -7.04
C LEU A 149 40.94 -21.38 -7.15
N ARG A 150 41.35 -20.35 -6.42
CA ARG A 150 42.74 -19.88 -6.40
C ARG A 150 43.67 -20.71 -5.52
N SER A 151 43.09 -21.51 -4.62
CA SER A 151 43.82 -22.37 -3.70
C SER A 151 44.18 -23.73 -4.31
N GLU A 152 43.65 -24.08 -5.49
CA GLU A 152 43.95 -25.27 -6.26
C GLU A 152 45.09 -24.97 -7.27
#